data_65925eb91aca09e6f8a492f5a6a8e3d1
#
_entry.id   65925eb91aca09e6f8a492f5a6a8e3d1
#
_cell.length_a   1.000
_cell.length_b   1.000
_cell.length_c   1.000
_cell.angle_alpha   90.00
_cell.angle_beta   90.00
_cell.angle_gamma   90.00
#
_symmetry.space_group_name_H-M   'P 1'
#
loop_
_entity.id
_entity.type
_entity.pdbx_description
1 polymer ?
#
loop_
_entity_poly.entity_id
_entity_poly.type
_entity_poly.pdbx_seq_one_letter_code
_entity_poly.pdbx_strand_id
1 'polypeptide(L)'
;GDVYKRQPIEGLVIQNLNLNKREIFYRASMSDMVVPYGSADPMHSWKAVHDGTEYGFGSLSNSLTLGCDCLGEIYYFDTNKLNFDGSVETIKNAICLHEEDYGIQWKHSHLIGEGHSEVRRSRRLVISSFSTVGNYDYGIFWYLYLDGTIELEMKLTGIVGISAHNEEIHNPEQDMKITEELVSPIHQHLFNVRIDWFLDGGKNKLIETNAERVPIGNKNPHGTQFQAISSHLKKESEAKRNIAPEKSRVWKITNPNKKNSIGGESAYKFLPGYSPVLLSDFDSPTGKRASFAKYNLWATPFEKGEISGGGRFLSLIHISEP
;
A
#
# COMPACT_ATOMS: atom_id res chain seq x y z
N GLY A 1 29.56 -4.96 -3.88
CA GLY A 1 29.71 -5.33 -2.47
C GLY A 1 28.44 -5.30 -1.61
N ASP A 2 27.28 -4.89 -2.11
CA ASP A 2 26.07 -4.73 -1.28
C ASP A 2 24.94 -5.74 -1.58
N VAL A 3 25.18 -6.74 -2.39
CA VAL A 3 24.18 -7.74 -2.77
C VAL A 3 23.74 -8.59 -1.56
N TYR A 4 24.62 -8.79 -0.59
CA TYR A 4 24.36 -9.62 0.59
C TYR A 4 23.57 -8.92 1.71
N LYS A 5 23.45 -7.60 1.68
CA LYS A 5 22.69 -6.85 2.69
C LYS A 5 21.24 -6.61 2.32
N ARG A 6 20.82 -7.04 1.13
CA ARG A 6 19.45 -6.92 0.64
C ARG A 6 18.89 -8.28 0.33
N GLN A 7 18.73 -9.09 1.36
CA GLN A 7 17.79 -10.20 1.27
C GLN A 7 16.43 -9.66 0.87
N PRO A 8 15.57 -10.45 0.25
CA PRO A 8 14.24 -10.03 -0.15
C PRO A 8 13.35 -9.83 1.09
N ILE A 9 13.69 -8.83 1.90
CA ILE A 9 12.94 -8.50 3.12
C ILE A 9 11.53 -8.05 2.75
N GLU A 10 11.42 -7.16 1.74
CA GLU A 10 10.17 -6.54 1.36
C GLU A 10 9.35 -7.36 0.34
N GLY A 11 9.89 -8.41 -0.24
CA GLY A 11 9.26 -9.16 -1.33
C GLY A 11 9.34 -8.44 -2.66
N LEU A 12 8.19 -8.29 -3.34
CA LEU A 12 8.12 -7.67 -4.66
C LEU A 12 8.42 -6.17 -4.62
N VAL A 13 9.44 -5.76 -5.35
CA VAL A 13 9.88 -4.37 -5.49
C VAL A 13 9.91 -3.96 -6.95
N ILE A 14 9.27 -2.85 -7.28
CA ILE A 14 9.39 -2.22 -8.60
C ILE A 14 10.45 -1.12 -8.54
N GLN A 15 11.40 -1.13 -9.47
CA GLN A 15 12.48 -0.14 -9.52
C GLN A 15 12.54 0.54 -10.89
N ASN A 16 12.92 1.82 -10.88
CA ASN A 16 13.14 2.63 -12.09
C ASN A 16 11.94 2.62 -13.04
N LEU A 17 10.73 2.84 -12.50
CA LEU A 17 9.55 2.89 -13.34
C LEU A 17 9.57 4.11 -14.26
N ASN A 18 9.50 3.83 -15.56
CA ASN A 18 9.42 4.84 -16.61
C ASN A 18 8.20 4.58 -17.49
N LEU A 19 7.51 5.64 -17.87
CA LEU A 19 6.42 5.62 -18.84
C LEU A 19 6.77 6.55 -20.00
N ASN A 20 6.92 6.02 -21.21
CA ASN A 20 7.26 6.79 -22.40
C ASN A 20 8.48 7.71 -22.19
N LYS A 21 9.55 7.17 -21.61
CA LYS A 21 10.79 7.89 -21.23
C LYS A 21 10.62 8.94 -20.11
N ARG A 22 9.46 9.02 -19.48
CA ARG A 22 9.24 9.81 -18.27
C ARG A 22 9.58 8.97 -17.05
N GLU A 23 10.43 9.48 -16.21
CA GLU A 23 10.71 8.90 -14.89
C GLU A 23 9.53 9.15 -13.97
N ILE A 24 9.04 8.10 -13.29
CA ILE A 24 7.90 8.18 -12.37
C ILE A 24 8.37 8.05 -10.94
N PHE A 25 8.98 6.92 -10.61
CA PHE A 25 9.61 6.69 -9.31
C PHE A 25 10.85 5.82 -9.43
N TYR A 26 11.76 6.01 -8.49
CA TYR A 26 12.96 5.19 -8.39
C TYR A 26 12.65 3.81 -7.82
N ARG A 27 11.78 3.72 -6.81
CA ARG A 27 11.47 2.48 -6.11
C ARG A 27 10.08 2.51 -5.50
N ALA A 28 9.36 1.39 -5.55
CA ALA A 28 8.10 1.19 -4.85
C ALA A 28 7.99 -0.25 -4.34
N SER A 29 7.51 -0.41 -3.11
CA SER A 29 7.29 -1.72 -2.48
C SER A 29 6.23 -1.62 -1.38
N MET A 30 5.59 -2.75 -1.06
CA MET A 30 5.03 -2.96 0.27
C MET A 30 6.21 -3.27 1.18
N SER A 31 6.63 -2.28 1.97
CA SER A 31 7.91 -2.36 2.70
C SER A 31 7.77 -3.01 4.07
N ASP A 32 6.57 -2.97 4.64
CA ASP A 32 6.33 -3.54 5.96
C ASP A 32 4.85 -3.83 6.21
N MET A 33 4.58 -4.65 7.21
CA MET A 33 3.24 -4.99 7.65
C MET A 33 3.23 -5.26 9.15
N VAL A 34 2.15 -4.84 9.84
CA VAL A 34 1.87 -5.24 11.23
C VAL A 34 0.43 -5.70 11.35
N VAL A 35 0.20 -6.68 12.22
CA VAL A 35 -1.13 -7.27 12.45
C VAL A 35 -1.49 -7.15 13.93
N PRO A 36 -2.02 -6.00 14.39
CA PRO A 36 -2.49 -5.85 15.76
C PRO A 36 -3.81 -6.60 15.98
N TYR A 37 -3.90 -7.31 17.10
CA TYR A 37 -5.07 -8.06 17.53
C TYR A 37 -5.83 -7.30 18.60
N GLY A 38 -7.16 -7.25 18.47
CA GLY A 38 -8.05 -6.54 19.39
C GLY A 38 -8.47 -7.35 20.61
N SER A 39 -8.14 -8.64 20.66
CA SER A 39 -8.52 -9.52 21.76
C SER A 39 -7.72 -9.22 23.03
N ALA A 40 -8.37 -9.35 24.19
CA ALA A 40 -7.75 -9.25 25.50
C ALA A 40 -6.93 -10.51 25.90
N ASP A 41 -6.99 -11.59 25.11
CA ASP A 41 -6.23 -12.80 25.36
C ASP A 41 -4.73 -12.47 25.42
N PRO A 42 -4.03 -12.85 26.52
CA PRO A 42 -2.61 -12.64 26.68
C PRO A 42 -1.75 -13.16 25.52
N MET A 43 -2.23 -14.19 24.82
CA MET A 43 -1.55 -14.72 23.61
C MET A 43 -1.51 -13.75 22.44
N HIS A 44 -2.35 -12.70 22.45
CA HIS A 44 -2.44 -11.73 21.37
C HIS A 44 -1.80 -10.38 21.70
N SER A 45 -1.70 -10.02 22.97
CA SER A 45 -1.21 -8.71 23.42
C SER A 45 0.24 -8.40 22.99
N TRP A 46 1.07 -9.40 22.79
CA TRP A 46 2.47 -9.24 22.37
C TRP A 46 2.66 -9.32 20.84
N LYS A 47 1.62 -9.67 20.08
CA LYS A 47 1.71 -9.80 18.63
C LYS A 47 1.77 -8.41 17.97
N ALA A 48 2.94 -7.81 18.00
CA ALA A 48 3.24 -6.50 17.41
C ALA A 48 4.47 -6.58 16.51
N VAL A 49 4.69 -7.73 15.88
CA VAL A 49 5.83 -8.00 15.00
C VAL A 49 5.66 -7.26 13.69
N HIS A 50 6.76 -6.78 13.13
CA HIS A 50 6.82 -6.26 11.77
C HIS A 50 7.06 -7.44 10.82
N ASP A 51 5.97 -7.96 10.23
CA ASP A 51 6.03 -9.17 9.39
C ASP A 51 6.86 -8.95 8.13
N GLY A 52 6.94 -7.72 7.63
CA GLY A 52 7.81 -7.36 6.51
C GLY A 52 9.28 -7.43 6.86
N THR A 53 9.70 -6.68 7.86
CA THR A 53 11.12 -6.45 8.15
C THR A 53 11.71 -7.37 9.20
N GLU A 54 10.95 -7.85 10.17
CA GLU A 54 11.42 -8.79 11.20
C GLU A 54 11.36 -10.25 10.73
N TYR A 55 10.28 -10.66 10.04
CA TYR A 55 10.18 -12.01 9.47
C TYR A 55 10.78 -12.13 8.07
N GLY A 56 10.92 -11.00 7.36
CA GLY A 56 11.44 -11.01 5.99
C GLY A 56 10.42 -11.55 5.00
N PHE A 57 9.38 -10.77 4.74
CA PHE A 57 8.24 -11.10 3.89
C PHE A 57 8.64 -11.71 2.55
N GLY A 58 9.71 -11.18 1.93
CA GLY A 58 10.22 -11.69 0.67
C GLY A 58 10.84 -13.10 0.77
N SER A 59 11.39 -13.46 1.94
CA SER A 59 11.93 -14.82 2.17
C SER A 59 10.82 -15.86 2.34
N LEU A 60 9.59 -15.41 2.57
CA LEU A 60 8.38 -16.21 2.71
C LEU A 60 7.58 -16.28 1.39
N SER A 61 8.17 -15.82 0.29
CA SER A 61 7.52 -15.85 -1.03
C SER A 61 7.25 -17.27 -1.49
N ASN A 62 6.11 -17.45 -2.16
CA ASN A 62 5.68 -18.74 -2.68
C ASN A 62 6.17 -18.93 -4.12
N SER A 63 6.38 -20.19 -4.51
CA SER A 63 6.51 -20.57 -5.91
C SER A 63 5.13 -20.62 -6.57
N LEU A 64 4.93 -19.89 -7.66
CA LEU A 64 3.64 -19.76 -8.34
C LEU A 64 3.49 -20.82 -9.44
N THR A 65 2.27 -21.32 -9.61
CA THR A 65 1.94 -22.39 -10.56
C THR A 65 0.98 -21.88 -11.63
N LEU A 66 1.37 -22.07 -12.89
CA LEU A 66 0.50 -21.78 -14.03
C LEU A 66 -0.78 -22.64 -13.99
N GLY A 67 -1.91 -22.01 -14.19
CA GLY A 67 -3.22 -22.66 -14.15
C GLY A 67 -3.89 -22.63 -12.77
N CYS A 68 -3.13 -22.33 -11.71
CA CYS A 68 -3.64 -22.15 -10.35
C CYS A 68 -3.49 -20.68 -9.91
N ASP A 69 -2.24 -20.23 -9.75
CA ASP A 69 -1.95 -18.88 -9.23
C ASP A 69 -2.00 -17.79 -10.32
N CYS A 70 -1.69 -18.19 -11.55
CA CYS A 70 -1.67 -17.30 -12.72
C CYS A 70 -2.30 -17.99 -13.92
N LEU A 71 -3.02 -17.23 -14.76
CA LEU A 71 -3.65 -17.72 -16.00
C LEU A 71 -3.22 -16.86 -17.20
N GLY A 72 -3.08 -17.48 -18.36
CA GLY A 72 -2.75 -16.83 -19.64
C GLY A 72 -1.28 -16.95 -20.03
N GLU A 73 -0.80 -15.98 -20.77
CA GLU A 73 0.60 -15.83 -21.20
C GLU A 73 1.40 -15.22 -20.06
N ILE A 74 2.17 -16.03 -19.34
CA ILE A 74 2.84 -15.63 -18.10
C ILE A 74 4.36 -15.64 -18.28
N TYR A 75 5.01 -14.58 -17.81
CA TYR A 75 6.44 -14.55 -17.57
C TYR A 75 6.70 -14.63 -16.06
N TYR A 76 7.58 -15.54 -15.65
CA TYR A 76 7.94 -15.72 -14.26
C TYR A 76 9.35 -15.23 -13.97
N PHE A 77 9.55 -14.67 -12.78
CA PHE A 77 10.86 -14.38 -12.23
C PHE A 77 11.11 -15.23 -10.98
N ASP A 78 12.31 -15.75 -10.88
CA ASP A 78 12.80 -16.43 -9.69
C ASP A 78 13.31 -15.40 -8.67
N THR A 79 13.35 -15.77 -7.39
CA THR A 79 14.05 -15.01 -6.35
C THR A 79 14.96 -15.93 -5.55
N ASN A 80 15.89 -15.35 -4.79
CA ASN A 80 16.78 -16.09 -3.94
C ASN A 80 16.60 -15.65 -2.49
N LYS A 81 16.60 -16.60 -1.57
CA LYS A 81 16.69 -16.34 -0.13
C LYS A 81 17.96 -16.97 0.45
N LEU A 82 18.41 -16.44 1.58
CA LEU A 82 19.47 -17.07 2.38
C LEU A 82 18.83 -17.91 3.48
N ASN A 83 19.28 -19.14 3.62
CA ASN A 83 18.96 -20.00 4.72
C ASN A 83 19.83 -19.66 5.94
N PHE A 84 19.45 -20.16 7.13
CA PHE A 84 20.18 -19.90 8.38
C PHE A 84 21.63 -20.44 8.37
N ASP A 85 21.93 -21.44 7.55
CA ASP A 85 23.29 -22.00 7.35
C ASP A 85 24.12 -21.18 6.35
N GLY A 86 23.57 -20.10 5.79
CA GLY A 86 24.21 -19.25 4.78
C GLY A 86 24.11 -19.78 3.34
N SER A 87 23.47 -20.92 3.12
CA SER A 87 23.20 -21.43 1.77
C SER A 87 22.16 -20.56 1.05
N VAL A 88 22.27 -20.48 -0.29
CA VAL A 88 21.30 -19.78 -1.13
C VAL A 88 20.28 -20.78 -1.65
N GLU A 89 19.00 -20.50 -1.40
CA GLU A 89 17.88 -21.25 -1.97
C GLU A 89 17.15 -20.38 -3.00
N THR A 90 16.91 -20.95 -4.18
CA THR A 90 16.14 -20.28 -5.24
C THR A 90 14.67 -20.66 -5.13
N ILE A 91 13.80 -19.66 -4.95
CA ILE A 91 12.36 -19.81 -5.07
C ILE A 91 12.01 -19.59 -6.54
N LYS A 92 11.62 -20.67 -7.22
CA LYS A 92 11.23 -20.62 -8.62
C LYS A 92 9.88 -19.96 -8.79
N ASN A 93 9.70 -19.21 -9.91
CA ASN A 93 8.42 -18.56 -10.25
C ASN A 93 7.84 -17.70 -9.10
N ALA A 94 8.68 -16.99 -8.36
CA ALA A 94 8.23 -16.21 -7.20
C ALA A 94 7.43 -14.96 -7.58
N ILE A 95 7.63 -14.45 -8.79
CA ILE A 95 6.93 -13.28 -9.32
C ILE A 95 6.32 -13.63 -10.67
N CYS A 96 5.05 -13.29 -10.83
CA CYS A 96 4.27 -13.45 -12.04
C CYS A 96 4.11 -12.10 -12.75
N LEU A 97 4.33 -12.08 -14.07
CA LEU A 97 4.09 -10.92 -14.91
C LEU A 97 3.24 -11.33 -16.10
N HIS A 98 2.12 -10.65 -16.29
CA HIS A 98 1.21 -10.89 -17.42
C HIS A 98 0.39 -9.64 -17.77
N GLU A 99 -0.33 -9.72 -18.89
CA GLU A 99 -1.22 -8.66 -19.33
C GLU A 99 -2.67 -9.13 -19.26
N GLU A 100 -3.56 -8.24 -18.79
CA GLU A 100 -5.00 -8.50 -18.66
C GLU A 100 -5.84 -7.49 -19.44
N ASP A 101 -6.97 -7.95 -19.97
CA ASP A 101 -8.08 -7.08 -20.35
C ASP A 101 -8.82 -6.65 -19.07
N TYR A 102 -8.99 -5.33 -18.89
CA TYR A 102 -9.66 -4.73 -17.72
C TYR A 102 -10.96 -4.02 -18.08
N GLY A 103 -11.61 -4.45 -19.15
CA GLY A 103 -12.90 -3.94 -19.56
C GLY A 103 -12.84 -2.65 -20.38
N ILE A 104 -13.78 -1.76 -20.16
CA ILE A 104 -13.91 -0.51 -20.90
C ILE A 104 -13.11 0.58 -20.19
N GLN A 105 -12.15 1.19 -20.89
CA GLN A 105 -11.42 2.36 -20.42
C GLN A 105 -12.22 3.64 -20.69
N TRP A 106 -12.81 3.75 -21.88
CA TRP A 106 -13.56 4.91 -22.29
C TRP A 106 -14.67 4.52 -23.26
N LYS A 107 -15.82 5.15 -23.11
CA LYS A 107 -16.94 4.99 -24.04
C LYS A 107 -17.69 6.30 -24.16
N HIS A 108 -18.06 6.65 -25.39
CA HIS A 108 -18.99 7.73 -25.67
C HIS A 108 -19.97 7.30 -26.76
N SER A 109 -21.24 7.67 -26.59
CA SER A 109 -22.28 7.47 -27.60
C SER A 109 -22.99 8.81 -27.82
N HIS A 110 -23.02 9.24 -29.08
CA HIS A 110 -23.79 10.40 -29.45
C HIS A 110 -25.29 10.04 -29.43
N LEU A 111 -26.08 10.78 -28.65
CA LEU A 111 -27.52 10.59 -28.52
C LEU A 111 -28.29 11.28 -29.64
N ILE A 112 -27.66 12.22 -30.36
CA ILE A 112 -28.26 13.02 -31.43
C ILE A 112 -27.48 12.76 -32.72
N GLY A 113 -28.18 12.55 -33.84
CA GLY A 113 -27.62 12.24 -35.15
C GLY A 113 -27.63 10.72 -35.46
N GLU A 114 -26.65 10.25 -36.23
CA GLU A 114 -26.60 8.85 -36.72
C GLU A 114 -26.22 7.79 -35.65
N GLY A 115 -26.24 8.15 -34.36
CA GLY A 115 -26.04 7.21 -33.26
C GLY A 115 -24.63 6.59 -33.20
N HIS A 116 -23.60 7.36 -33.54
CA HIS A 116 -22.21 6.90 -33.49
C HIS A 116 -21.73 6.65 -32.06
N SER A 117 -21.14 5.49 -31.82
CA SER A 117 -20.56 5.10 -30.53
C SER A 117 -19.10 4.72 -30.68
N GLU A 118 -18.24 5.23 -29.82
CA GLU A 118 -16.83 4.85 -29.72
C GLU A 118 -16.53 4.18 -28.38
N VAL A 119 -15.66 3.18 -28.42
CA VAL A 119 -15.22 2.42 -27.25
C VAL A 119 -13.71 2.20 -27.31
N ARG A 120 -13.06 2.32 -26.17
CA ARG A 120 -11.66 1.92 -25.97
C ARG A 120 -11.58 0.90 -24.82
N ARG A 121 -10.85 -0.20 -25.05
CA ARG A 121 -10.59 -1.22 -24.03
C ARG A 121 -9.46 -0.78 -23.14
N SER A 122 -9.59 -1.10 -21.85
CA SER A 122 -8.49 -1.00 -20.88
C SER A 122 -7.69 -2.29 -20.87
N ARG A 123 -6.39 -2.15 -20.92
CA ARG A 123 -5.44 -3.25 -20.66
C ARG A 123 -4.50 -2.82 -19.55
N ARG A 124 -4.06 -3.77 -18.75
CA ARG A 124 -3.10 -3.51 -17.68
C ARG A 124 -2.02 -4.58 -17.64
N LEU A 125 -0.82 -4.19 -17.30
CA LEU A 125 0.25 -5.10 -16.95
C LEU A 125 0.15 -5.42 -15.47
N VAL A 126 0.16 -6.70 -15.14
CA VAL A 126 0.09 -7.20 -13.76
C VAL A 126 1.45 -7.75 -13.36
N ILE A 127 1.95 -7.34 -12.21
CA ILE A 127 3.16 -7.87 -11.59
C ILE A 127 2.77 -8.28 -10.18
N SER A 128 2.84 -9.57 -9.88
CA SER A 128 2.33 -10.09 -8.62
C SER A 128 3.24 -11.13 -7.96
N SER A 129 3.09 -11.26 -6.66
CA SER A 129 3.73 -12.29 -5.84
C SER A 129 2.84 -12.65 -4.65
N PHE A 130 3.07 -13.81 -4.07
CA PHE A 130 2.44 -14.25 -2.82
C PHE A 130 3.49 -14.57 -1.77
N SER A 131 3.15 -14.30 -0.51
CA SER A 131 3.95 -14.68 0.65
C SER A 131 3.05 -15.23 1.75
N THR A 132 3.50 -16.31 2.41
CA THR A 132 2.77 -16.93 3.51
C THR A 132 3.40 -16.55 4.85
N VAL A 133 2.63 -15.89 5.71
CA VAL A 133 3.04 -15.49 7.06
C VAL A 133 2.12 -16.17 8.07
N GLY A 134 2.61 -17.20 8.75
CA GLY A 134 1.80 -18.01 9.63
C GLY A 134 0.68 -18.73 8.87
N ASN A 135 -0.57 -18.41 9.22
CA ASN A 135 -1.77 -18.99 8.57
C ASN A 135 -2.29 -18.15 7.40
N TYR A 136 -1.74 -16.97 7.17
CA TYR A 136 -2.24 -16.02 6.18
C TYR A 136 -1.37 -16.00 4.94
N ASP A 137 -2.03 -15.87 3.78
CA ASP A 137 -1.39 -15.69 2.49
C ASP A 137 -1.69 -14.28 1.96
N TYR A 138 -0.64 -13.59 1.58
CA TYR A 138 -0.68 -12.21 1.13
C TYR A 138 -0.26 -12.12 -0.33
N GLY A 139 -1.20 -11.71 -1.19
CA GLY A 139 -0.91 -11.40 -2.58
C GLY A 139 -0.62 -9.92 -2.74
N ILE A 140 0.54 -9.58 -3.32
CA ILE A 140 0.93 -8.23 -3.70
C ILE A 140 0.75 -8.10 -5.19
N PHE A 141 -0.13 -7.20 -5.64
CA PHE A 141 -0.46 -7.00 -7.05
C PHE A 141 -0.22 -5.56 -7.44
N TRP A 142 0.73 -5.33 -8.32
CA TRP A 142 0.92 -4.05 -8.99
C TRP A 142 0.28 -4.08 -10.35
N TYR A 143 -0.56 -3.10 -10.64
CA TYR A 143 -1.21 -2.92 -11.92
C TYR A 143 -0.71 -1.64 -12.58
N LEU A 144 -0.24 -1.77 -13.82
CA LEU A 144 0.24 -0.65 -14.63
C LEU A 144 -0.68 -0.52 -15.83
N TYR A 145 -1.41 0.60 -15.90
CA TYR A 145 -2.42 0.84 -16.92
C TYR A 145 -1.85 1.66 -18.09
N LEU A 146 -2.53 1.56 -19.25
CA LEU A 146 -2.13 2.28 -20.47
C LEU A 146 -2.20 3.81 -20.33
N ASP A 147 -3.07 4.33 -19.47
CA ASP A 147 -3.21 5.76 -19.20
C ASP A 147 -2.17 6.30 -18.19
N GLY A 148 -1.29 5.42 -17.71
CA GLY A 148 -0.26 5.75 -16.72
C GLY A 148 -0.73 5.60 -15.28
N THR A 149 -1.95 5.17 -15.02
CA THR A 149 -2.40 4.82 -13.67
C THR A 149 -1.57 3.66 -13.12
N ILE A 150 -1.22 3.75 -11.85
CA ILE A 150 -0.49 2.72 -11.10
C ILE A 150 -1.36 2.39 -9.88
N GLU A 151 -1.63 1.11 -9.68
CA GLU A 151 -2.43 0.64 -8.56
C GLU A 151 -1.68 -0.46 -7.82
N LEU A 152 -1.80 -0.48 -6.51
CA LEU A 152 -1.37 -1.57 -5.65
C LEU A 152 -2.59 -2.17 -4.97
N GLU A 153 -2.78 -3.46 -5.15
CA GLU A 153 -3.80 -4.24 -4.44
C GLU A 153 -3.12 -5.26 -3.53
N MET A 154 -3.60 -5.36 -2.29
CA MET A 154 -3.25 -6.43 -1.36
C MET A 154 -4.39 -7.43 -1.28
N LYS A 155 -4.15 -8.69 -1.68
CA LYS A 155 -5.10 -9.78 -1.54
C LYS A 155 -4.79 -10.56 -0.28
N LEU A 156 -5.74 -10.56 0.65
CA LEU A 156 -5.61 -11.24 1.93
C LEU A 156 -6.41 -12.53 1.87
N THR A 157 -5.73 -13.64 2.09
CA THR A 157 -6.32 -14.99 2.02
C THR A 157 -5.64 -15.92 3.03
N GLY A 158 -5.77 -17.22 2.88
CA GLY A 158 -5.23 -18.21 3.81
C GLY A 158 -6.26 -18.72 4.81
N ILE A 159 -5.82 -19.09 5.99
CA ILE A 159 -6.66 -19.68 7.04
C ILE A 159 -6.72 -18.73 8.23
N VAL A 160 -7.92 -18.33 8.64
CA VAL A 160 -8.09 -17.44 9.79
C VAL A 160 -7.50 -18.04 11.06
N GLY A 161 -6.75 -17.23 11.81
CA GLY A 161 -6.23 -17.62 13.12
C GLY A 161 -7.34 -17.85 14.14
N ILE A 162 -7.32 -18.99 14.82
CA ILE A 162 -8.32 -19.37 15.81
C ILE A 162 -7.68 -19.64 17.17
N SER A 163 -8.47 -19.46 18.24
CA SER A 163 -8.15 -19.82 19.63
C SER A 163 -9.29 -20.65 20.23
N ALA A 164 -8.98 -21.43 21.27
CA ALA A 164 -10.03 -22.09 22.03
C ALA A 164 -10.90 -21.04 22.74
N HIS A 165 -12.21 -21.20 22.68
CA HIS A 165 -13.14 -20.31 23.38
C HIS A 165 -13.05 -20.47 24.89
N ASN A 166 -12.96 -19.35 25.60
CA ASN A 166 -12.99 -19.28 27.06
C ASN A 166 -13.84 -18.09 27.47
N GLU A 167 -14.98 -18.34 28.13
CA GLU A 167 -15.94 -17.31 28.55
C GLU A 167 -15.36 -16.27 29.52
N GLU A 168 -14.31 -16.62 30.27
CA GLU A 168 -13.65 -15.70 31.20
C GLU A 168 -12.74 -14.67 30.50
N ILE A 169 -12.25 -14.99 29.30
CA ILE A 169 -11.25 -14.18 28.58
C ILE A 169 -11.85 -13.54 27.34
N HIS A 170 -12.69 -14.29 26.60
CA HIS A 170 -13.16 -13.86 25.28
C HIS A 170 -14.45 -13.03 25.37
N ASN A 171 -14.43 -11.90 24.69
CA ASN A 171 -15.56 -10.97 24.60
C ASN A 171 -16.12 -10.99 23.16
N PRO A 172 -17.44 -11.19 22.97
CA PRO A 172 -18.07 -11.17 21.65
C PRO A 172 -17.83 -9.88 20.84
N GLU A 173 -17.45 -8.78 21.49
CA GLU A 173 -17.09 -7.54 20.81
C GLU A 173 -15.65 -7.54 20.29
N GLN A 174 -14.80 -8.46 20.76
CA GLN A 174 -13.37 -8.54 20.42
C GLN A 174 -13.02 -9.84 19.69
N ASP A 175 -13.85 -10.87 19.83
CA ASP A 175 -13.63 -12.21 19.32
C ASP A 175 -14.85 -12.71 18.56
N MET A 176 -14.67 -13.08 17.31
CA MET A 176 -15.73 -13.69 16.50
C MET A 176 -15.84 -15.17 16.83
N LYS A 177 -17.03 -15.61 17.29
CA LYS A 177 -17.31 -17.04 17.53
C LYS A 177 -17.38 -17.78 16.19
N ILE A 178 -16.56 -18.80 16.03
CA ILE A 178 -16.52 -19.66 14.84
C ILE A 178 -17.30 -20.95 15.07
N THR A 179 -17.11 -21.58 16.26
CA THR A 179 -17.91 -22.72 16.75
C THR A 179 -18.19 -22.53 18.24
N GLU A 180 -18.85 -23.51 18.90
CA GLU A 180 -19.06 -23.49 20.35
C GLU A 180 -17.72 -23.39 21.12
N GLU A 181 -16.65 -23.99 20.57
CA GLU A 181 -15.35 -24.16 21.24
C GLU A 181 -14.25 -23.25 20.65
N LEU A 182 -14.52 -22.54 19.54
CA LEU A 182 -13.52 -21.80 18.81
C LEU A 182 -13.94 -20.35 18.55
N VAL A 183 -12.99 -19.45 18.73
CA VAL A 183 -13.11 -18.02 18.40
C VAL A 183 -11.96 -17.59 17.47
N SER A 184 -12.21 -16.51 16.71
CA SER A 184 -11.19 -15.78 15.98
C SER A 184 -11.12 -14.35 16.49
N PRO A 185 -9.97 -13.86 16.96
CA PRO A 185 -9.83 -12.50 17.44
C PRO A 185 -9.98 -11.50 16.29
N ILE A 186 -10.67 -10.39 16.54
CA ILE A 186 -10.70 -9.25 15.62
C ILE A 186 -9.31 -8.65 15.51
N HIS A 187 -8.85 -8.37 14.29
CA HIS A 187 -7.52 -7.84 14.04
C HIS A 187 -7.49 -6.97 12.79
N GLN A 188 -6.45 -6.16 12.69
CA GLN A 188 -6.18 -5.33 11.52
C GLN A 188 -4.94 -5.86 10.79
N HIS A 189 -4.93 -5.73 9.46
CA HIS A 189 -3.72 -5.84 8.66
C HIS A 189 -3.34 -4.44 8.18
N LEU A 190 -2.21 -3.93 8.62
CA LEU A 190 -1.75 -2.57 8.33
C LEU A 190 -0.45 -2.64 7.54
N PHE A 191 -0.51 -2.16 6.30
CA PHE A 191 0.59 -2.21 5.34
C PHE A 191 1.30 -0.87 5.26
N ASN A 192 2.61 -0.89 5.24
CA ASN A 192 3.45 0.25 4.89
C ASN A 192 3.88 0.13 3.43
N VAL A 193 3.37 1.04 2.61
CA VAL A 193 3.77 1.15 1.21
C VAL A 193 4.73 2.32 1.06
N ARG A 194 5.95 2.03 0.62
CA ARG A 194 6.98 3.04 0.39
C ARG A 194 7.16 3.30 -1.09
N ILE A 195 7.12 4.57 -1.48
CA ILE A 195 7.35 5.01 -2.85
C ILE A 195 8.39 6.12 -2.84
N ASP A 196 9.53 5.87 -3.47
CA ASP A 196 10.61 6.86 -3.66
C ASP A 196 10.34 7.59 -4.98
N TRP A 197 9.61 8.69 -4.92
CA TRP A 197 9.22 9.46 -6.10
C TRP A 197 10.40 10.13 -6.79
N PHE A 198 10.44 10.03 -8.11
CA PHE A 198 11.41 10.68 -8.96
C PHE A 198 10.73 11.21 -10.23
N LEU A 199 9.59 11.86 -10.08
CA LEU A 199 8.74 12.29 -11.18
C LEU A 199 9.42 13.35 -12.02
N ASP A 200 9.81 12.99 -13.27
CA ASP A 200 10.51 13.84 -14.22
C ASP A 200 11.77 14.51 -13.62
N GLY A 201 12.42 13.85 -12.64
CA GLY A 201 13.57 14.33 -11.89
C GLY A 201 13.28 14.53 -10.39
N GLY A 202 14.34 14.62 -9.58
CA GLY A 202 14.31 14.53 -8.11
C GLY A 202 13.74 15.73 -7.33
N LYS A 203 13.26 16.78 -8.00
CA LYS A 203 12.71 17.97 -7.31
C LYS A 203 11.18 17.92 -7.23
N ASN A 204 10.67 16.96 -6.49
CA ASN A 204 9.24 16.80 -6.32
C ASN A 204 8.73 17.55 -5.08
N LYS A 205 7.45 17.91 -5.10
CA LYS A 205 6.74 18.50 -3.97
C LYS A 205 5.38 17.83 -3.77
N LEU A 206 4.89 17.82 -2.55
CA LEU A 206 3.59 17.26 -2.17
C LEU A 206 2.57 18.38 -2.02
N ILE A 207 1.47 18.28 -2.76
CA ILE A 207 0.32 19.19 -2.70
C ILE A 207 -0.88 18.42 -2.15
N GLU A 208 -1.51 18.93 -1.10
CA GLU A 208 -2.83 18.47 -0.66
C GLU A 208 -3.91 19.36 -1.28
N THR A 209 -4.99 18.75 -1.78
CA THR A 209 -6.15 19.46 -2.32
C THR A 209 -7.41 18.95 -1.65
N ASN A 210 -8.21 19.87 -1.11
CA ASN A 210 -9.53 19.62 -0.52
C ASN A 210 -10.62 20.30 -1.35
N ALA A 211 -11.79 19.68 -1.44
CA ALA A 211 -12.99 20.35 -1.91
C ALA A 211 -13.67 21.05 -0.72
N GLU A 212 -14.03 22.31 -0.89
CA GLU A 212 -14.67 23.12 0.13
C GLU A 212 -15.93 23.79 -0.43
N ARG A 213 -16.98 23.85 0.39
CA ARG A 213 -18.21 24.56 0.05
C ARG A 213 -17.97 26.07 0.09
N VAL A 214 -18.55 26.78 -0.86
CA VAL A 214 -18.62 28.23 -0.81
C VAL A 214 -19.91 28.62 -0.06
N PRO A 215 -19.84 29.40 1.02
CA PRO A 215 -21.02 29.82 1.77
C PRO A 215 -22.03 30.57 0.89
N ILE A 216 -23.33 30.46 1.23
CA ILE A 216 -24.38 31.24 0.59
C ILE A 216 -24.10 32.73 0.83
N GLY A 217 -24.26 33.54 -0.20
CA GLY A 217 -24.04 34.98 -0.18
C GLY A 217 -24.10 35.58 -1.58
N ASN A 218 -23.73 36.85 -1.71
CA ASN A 218 -23.83 37.59 -3.00
C ASN A 218 -23.08 36.88 -4.16
N LYS A 219 -22.00 36.17 -3.86
CA LYS A 219 -21.21 35.42 -4.88
C LYS A 219 -21.72 33.98 -5.08
N ASN A 220 -22.59 33.46 -4.20
CA ASN A 220 -23.18 32.14 -4.28
C ASN A 220 -24.65 32.19 -3.80
N PRO A 221 -25.53 32.88 -4.51
CA PRO A 221 -26.91 33.09 -4.05
C PRO A 221 -27.74 31.80 -3.99
N HIS A 222 -27.38 30.80 -4.76
CA HIS A 222 -28.06 29.48 -4.78
C HIS A 222 -27.42 28.42 -3.89
N GLY A 223 -26.27 28.69 -3.26
CA GLY A 223 -25.60 27.77 -2.36
C GLY A 223 -25.02 26.52 -3.02
N THR A 224 -24.87 26.47 -4.34
CA THR A 224 -24.44 25.28 -5.10
C THR A 224 -22.95 25.25 -5.40
N GLN A 225 -22.22 26.32 -5.07
CA GLN A 225 -20.80 26.43 -5.42
C GLN A 225 -19.91 25.69 -4.41
N PHE A 226 -18.88 25.06 -4.93
CA PHE A 226 -17.76 24.53 -4.19
C PHE A 226 -16.46 24.77 -4.97
N GLN A 227 -15.33 24.67 -4.31
CA GLN A 227 -14.03 25.01 -4.87
C GLN A 227 -12.95 24.04 -4.39
N ALA A 228 -11.89 23.88 -5.16
CA ALA A 228 -10.71 23.12 -4.79
C ALA A 228 -9.67 24.03 -4.16
N ILE A 229 -9.30 23.76 -2.91
CA ILE A 229 -8.26 24.47 -2.18
C ILE A 229 -7.03 23.60 -2.10
N SER A 230 -5.91 24.10 -2.60
CA SER A 230 -4.64 23.38 -2.62
C SER A 230 -3.61 24.05 -1.71
N SER A 231 -2.88 23.23 -0.96
CA SER A 231 -1.78 23.64 -0.09
C SER A 231 -0.54 22.79 -0.30
N HIS A 232 0.63 23.43 -0.27
CA HIS A 232 1.91 22.77 -0.36
C HIS A 232 2.34 22.32 1.05
N LEU A 233 2.51 21.03 1.27
CA LEU A 233 3.04 20.46 2.51
C LEU A 233 4.57 20.57 2.46
N LYS A 234 5.13 21.55 3.17
CA LYS A 234 6.56 21.93 3.05
C LYS A 234 7.46 21.26 4.08
N LYS A 235 6.88 20.75 5.16
CA LYS A 235 7.61 20.14 6.28
C LYS A 235 7.06 18.75 6.55
N GLU A 236 7.88 17.84 7.03
CA GLU A 236 7.47 16.50 7.44
C GLU A 236 6.37 16.53 8.51
N SER A 237 6.44 17.46 9.45
CA SER A 237 5.41 17.64 10.49
C SER A 237 4.04 17.99 9.91
N GLU A 238 3.99 18.64 8.76
CA GLU A 238 2.76 18.96 8.02
C GLU A 238 2.29 17.79 7.14
N ALA A 239 3.20 16.86 6.81
CA ALA A 239 3.01 15.79 5.85
C ALA A 239 2.61 14.45 6.49
N LYS A 240 2.11 14.48 7.72
CA LYS A 240 1.43 13.38 8.42
C LYS A 240 -0.06 13.60 8.26
N ARG A 241 -0.72 12.86 7.35
CA ARG A 241 -2.08 13.20 6.93
C ARG A 241 -2.99 11.99 6.90
N ASN A 242 -4.27 12.22 7.18
CA ASN A 242 -5.32 11.23 7.01
C ASN A 242 -6.22 11.57 5.83
N ILE A 243 -6.84 10.56 5.24
CA ILE A 243 -7.92 10.72 4.28
C ILE A 243 -9.02 11.59 4.88
N ALA A 244 -9.75 12.30 4.03
CA ALA A 244 -10.88 13.11 4.42
C ALA A 244 -11.95 13.02 3.30
N PRO A 245 -12.73 11.92 3.26
CA PRO A 245 -13.73 11.70 2.22
C PRO A 245 -14.75 12.83 2.12
N GLU A 246 -15.11 13.43 3.26
CA GLU A 246 -16.04 14.54 3.37
C GLU A 246 -15.55 15.85 2.68
N LYS A 247 -14.22 15.91 2.41
CA LYS A 247 -13.54 16.99 1.67
C LYS A 247 -13.04 16.55 0.30
N SER A 248 -13.34 15.32 -0.12
CA SER A 248 -12.76 14.73 -1.33
C SER A 248 -11.24 14.95 -1.42
N ARG A 249 -10.54 14.82 -0.27
CA ARG A 249 -9.10 15.07 -0.14
C ARG A 249 -8.31 14.19 -1.08
N VAL A 250 -7.36 14.80 -1.79
CA VAL A 250 -6.39 14.12 -2.62
C VAL A 250 -5.01 14.73 -2.43
N TRP A 251 -3.98 13.95 -2.71
CA TRP A 251 -2.61 14.44 -2.75
C TRP A 251 -2.08 14.36 -4.18
N LYS A 252 -1.14 15.24 -4.49
CA LYS A 252 -0.43 15.26 -5.77
C LYS A 252 1.05 15.36 -5.52
N ILE A 253 1.80 14.45 -6.11
CA ILE A 253 3.24 14.59 -6.25
C ILE A 253 3.47 15.34 -7.56
N THR A 254 4.12 16.52 -7.50
CA THR A 254 4.32 17.38 -8.67
C THR A 254 5.79 17.69 -8.88
N ASN A 255 6.16 17.91 -10.14
CA ASN A 255 7.46 18.50 -10.48
C ASN A 255 7.27 19.95 -10.95
N PRO A 256 7.71 20.95 -10.18
CA PRO A 256 7.54 22.37 -10.52
C PRO A 256 8.32 22.81 -11.77
N ASN A 257 9.36 22.04 -12.13
CA ASN A 257 10.22 22.35 -13.26
C ASN A 257 9.75 21.75 -14.60
N LYS A 258 8.70 20.91 -14.55
CA LYS A 258 8.11 20.28 -15.72
C LYS A 258 6.65 20.68 -15.88
N LYS A 259 6.30 21.12 -17.09
CA LYS A 259 4.95 21.50 -17.45
C LYS A 259 4.32 20.44 -18.35
N ASN A 260 3.03 20.22 -18.16
CA ASN A 260 2.20 19.44 -19.08
C ASN A 260 1.79 20.27 -20.30
N SER A 261 1.06 19.68 -21.24
CA SER A 261 0.63 20.31 -22.50
C SER A 261 -0.25 21.56 -22.32
N ILE A 262 -0.87 21.72 -21.16
CA ILE A 262 -1.75 22.88 -20.83
C ILE A 262 -1.08 23.88 -19.87
N GLY A 263 0.24 23.76 -19.66
CA GLY A 263 1.04 24.68 -18.83
C GLY A 263 0.98 24.42 -17.33
N GLY A 264 0.23 23.42 -16.85
CA GLY A 264 0.24 22.99 -15.45
C GLY A 264 1.49 22.21 -15.09
N GLU A 265 1.77 22.07 -13.79
CA GLU A 265 2.88 21.21 -13.33
C GLU A 265 2.61 19.75 -13.70
N SER A 266 3.66 19.02 -14.08
CA SER A 266 3.60 17.56 -14.22
C SER A 266 3.29 16.95 -12.87
N ALA A 267 2.32 16.04 -12.79
CA ALA A 267 1.83 15.50 -11.51
C ALA A 267 1.32 14.07 -11.63
N TYR A 268 1.45 13.34 -10.51
CA TYR A 268 0.65 12.16 -10.19
C TYR A 268 -0.29 12.46 -9.04
N LYS A 269 -1.55 12.09 -9.20
CA LYS A 269 -2.54 12.12 -8.12
C LYS A 269 -2.36 10.85 -7.27
N PHE A 270 -2.21 11.02 -5.96
CA PHE A 270 -2.06 9.92 -5.02
C PHE A 270 -3.32 9.75 -4.17
N LEU A 271 -3.83 8.52 -4.13
CA LEU A 271 -5.03 8.13 -3.39
C LEU A 271 -4.72 6.84 -2.61
N PRO A 272 -4.61 6.89 -1.28
CA PRO A 272 -4.36 5.68 -0.48
C PRO A 272 -5.57 4.74 -0.38
N GLY A 273 -6.68 5.06 -1.03
CA GLY A 273 -7.92 4.29 -0.96
C GLY A 273 -8.62 4.43 0.40
N TYR A 274 -9.53 3.50 0.69
CA TYR A 274 -10.15 3.40 2.01
C TYR A 274 -9.19 2.62 2.92
N SER A 275 -8.47 3.34 3.77
CA SER A 275 -7.45 2.79 4.65
C SER A 275 -7.72 3.21 6.09
N PRO A 276 -8.18 2.31 6.97
CA PRO A 276 -8.28 2.59 8.40
C PRO A 276 -6.89 2.86 8.98
N VAL A 277 -6.85 3.63 10.06
CA VAL A 277 -5.65 3.82 10.86
C VAL A 277 -5.60 2.79 12.00
N LEU A 278 -4.45 2.71 12.67
CA LEU A 278 -4.26 1.85 13.83
C LEU A 278 -5.33 2.11 14.90
N LEU A 279 -5.99 1.05 15.38
CA LEU A 279 -7.00 1.09 16.44
C LEU A 279 -6.43 0.79 17.84
N SER A 280 -5.27 0.12 17.94
CA SER A 280 -4.60 -0.06 19.24
C SER A 280 -4.26 1.29 19.86
N ASP A 281 -4.30 1.37 21.19
CA ASP A 281 -3.90 2.57 21.92
C ASP A 281 -2.47 2.99 21.52
N PHE A 282 -2.28 4.29 21.29
CA PHE A 282 -1.01 4.81 20.77
C PHE A 282 0.15 4.73 21.75
N ASP A 283 -0.14 4.60 23.06
CA ASP A 283 0.84 4.44 24.11
C ASP A 283 1.13 2.96 24.44
N SER A 284 0.34 2.03 23.88
CA SER A 284 0.59 0.59 24.00
C SER A 284 1.90 0.18 23.30
N PRO A 285 2.48 -0.97 23.64
CA PRO A 285 3.62 -1.52 22.89
C PRO A 285 3.34 -1.62 21.38
N THR A 286 2.17 -2.10 21.01
CA THR A 286 1.73 -2.17 19.60
C THR A 286 1.64 -0.79 18.97
N GLY A 287 1.03 0.19 19.67
CA GLY A 287 0.90 1.56 19.19
C GLY A 287 2.23 2.27 18.97
N LYS A 288 3.20 2.03 19.83
CA LYS A 288 4.57 2.55 19.71
C LYS A 288 5.31 1.91 18.53
N ARG A 289 5.26 0.59 18.39
CA ARG A 289 5.91 -0.15 17.30
C ARG A 289 5.29 0.16 15.95
N ALA A 290 3.96 0.12 15.84
CA ALA A 290 3.20 0.37 14.61
C ALA A 290 2.93 1.88 14.37
N SER A 291 3.78 2.77 14.80
CA SER A 291 3.56 4.23 14.75
C SER A 291 3.31 4.76 13.32
N PHE A 292 3.84 4.10 12.30
CA PHE A 292 3.58 4.45 10.90
C PHE A 292 2.08 4.37 10.55
N ALA A 293 1.34 3.46 11.17
CA ALA A 293 -0.07 3.22 10.88
C ALA A 293 -1.03 4.23 11.55
N LYS A 294 -0.51 5.22 12.29
CA LYS A 294 -1.30 6.34 12.87
C LYS A 294 -1.82 7.32 11.83
N TYR A 295 -1.21 7.34 10.64
CA TYR A 295 -1.59 8.21 9.53
C TYR A 295 -1.61 7.44 8.21
N ASN A 296 -2.53 7.83 7.32
CA ASN A 296 -2.63 7.21 5.99
C ASN A 296 -1.52 7.65 5.03
N LEU A 297 -0.93 8.81 5.26
CA LEU A 297 0.15 9.37 4.46
C LEU A 297 1.24 9.96 5.33
N TRP A 298 2.47 9.61 4.99
CA TRP A 298 3.70 10.23 5.46
C TRP A 298 4.50 10.68 4.26
N ALA A 299 5.06 11.88 4.28
CA ALA A 299 6.04 12.29 3.28
C ALA A 299 7.30 12.77 4.01
N THR A 300 8.39 12.08 3.72
CA THR A 300 9.71 12.30 4.32
C THR A 300 10.74 12.45 3.21
N PRO A 301 11.90 13.07 3.46
CA PRO A 301 13.04 12.96 2.57
C PRO A 301 13.45 11.49 2.41
N PHE A 302 13.98 11.18 1.24
CA PHE A 302 14.51 9.84 0.99
C PHE A 302 15.73 9.56 1.86
N GLU A 303 15.70 8.45 2.61
CA GLU A 303 16.87 7.90 3.29
C GLU A 303 17.03 6.41 2.94
N LYS A 304 18.19 6.05 2.37
CA LYS A 304 18.45 4.71 1.82
C LYS A 304 18.36 3.58 2.85
N GLY A 305 18.62 3.88 4.13
CA GLY A 305 18.62 2.89 5.22
C GLY A 305 17.27 2.63 5.87
N GLU A 306 16.27 3.45 5.60
CA GLU A 306 14.94 3.34 6.19
C GLU A 306 14.02 2.50 5.33
N ILE A 307 13.93 1.21 5.60
CA ILE A 307 13.06 0.27 4.89
C ILE A 307 11.79 0.01 5.69
N SER A 308 11.95 -0.26 7.00
CA SER A 308 10.82 -0.58 7.89
C SER A 308 9.90 0.62 8.15
N GLY A 309 8.61 0.34 8.26
CA GLY A 309 7.62 1.29 8.76
C GLY A 309 7.88 1.74 10.20
N GLY A 310 8.60 0.95 11.01
CA GLY A 310 9.07 1.29 12.35
C GLY A 310 10.32 2.17 12.37
N GLY A 311 10.90 2.50 11.20
CA GLY A 311 12.10 3.32 11.07
C GLY A 311 13.40 2.54 11.06
N ARG A 312 14.52 3.28 11.09
CA ARG A 312 15.87 2.72 10.90
C ARG A 312 16.33 1.77 12.01
N PHE A 313 15.82 1.97 13.22
CA PHE A 313 16.30 1.29 14.44
C PHE A 313 15.20 0.41 15.05
N LEU A 314 14.45 -0.30 14.23
CA LEU A 314 13.33 -1.12 14.66
C LEU A 314 13.68 -2.07 15.83
N SER A 315 14.83 -2.74 15.78
CA SER A 315 15.28 -3.64 16.84
C SER A 315 15.64 -2.95 18.16
N LEU A 316 15.80 -1.63 18.17
CA LEU A 316 16.11 -0.85 19.36
C LEU A 316 14.87 -0.27 20.05
N ILE A 317 13.70 -0.37 19.45
CA ILE A 317 12.44 0.14 20.03
C ILE A 317 12.14 -0.53 21.38
N HIS A 318 12.62 -1.76 21.58
CA HIS A 318 12.50 -2.48 22.86
C HIS A 318 13.59 -2.10 23.90
N ILE A 319 14.69 -1.49 23.47
CA ILE A 319 15.87 -1.23 24.32
C ILE A 319 15.85 0.18 24.88
N SER A 320 15.11 1.09 24.26
CA SER A 320 15.11 2.53 24.59
C SER A 320 14.03 2.96 25.57
N GLU A 321 13.38 2.03 26.26
CA GLU A 321 12.51 2.41 27.40
C GLU A 321 13.31 2.36 28.71
N PRO A 322 13.37 3.48 29.44
CA PRO A 322 13.92 3.50 30.80
C PRO A 322 13.01 2.79 31.78
#